data_f2d131622b61610efe7d265f7efe6925
#
_entry.id   f2d131622b61610efe7d265f7efe6925
#
_cell.length_a   1.000
_cell.length_b   1.000
_cell.length_c   1.000
_cell.angle_alpha   90.00
_cell.angle_beta   90.00
_cell.angle_gamma   90.00
#
_symmetry.space_group_name_H-M   'P 1'
#
loop_
_entity.id
_entity.type
_entity.pdbx_description
1 polymer ?
#
loop_
_entity_poly.entity_id
_entity_poly.type
_entity_poly.pdbx_seq_one_letter_code
_entity_poly.pdbx_strand_id
1 'polypeptide(L)'
;WDLKHEKRGSVRASLFFIALAIATFYYQAIGQGYLLNPRNRYSSLWAQMIGVVVPLFLFVLANWCLTTLFDGEGSFKDVFIACSYSLAPIPLLVIPATIYSNFCVSAETDIIGFIGTLAFIWLGILVFFGTMVTHDYSLGKNFVTILGTLIAMVFIMFIAVLFTTLIGKIVSLITNIVTEIQYRM
;
A
#
# COMPACT_ATOMS: atom_id res chain seq x y z
N TRP A 1 13.19 -16.25 4.90
CA TRP A 1 14.47 -16.66 5.50
C TRP A 1 15.63 -16.15 4.64
N ASP A 2 15.66 -16.44 3.34
CA ASP A 2 16.75 -16.07 2.41
C ASP A 2 16.94 -14.54 2.29
N LEU A 3 15.86 -13.76 2.35
CA LEU A 3 15.91 -12.29 2.26
C LEU A 3 16.75 -11.67 3.38
N LYS A 4 16.66 -12.21 4.59
CA LYS A 4 17.38 -11.70 5.77
C LYS A 4 18.77 -12.34 5.90
N HIS A 5 18.85 -13.67 5.90
CA HIS A 5 20.07 -14.41 6.25
C HIS A 5 21.07 -14.46 5.10
N GLU A 6 20.60 -14.64 3.86
CA GLU A 6 21.47 -14.65 2.68
C GLU A 6 21.62 -13.27 2.01
N LYS A 7 20.97 -12.22 2.54
CA LYS A 7 20.98 -10.84 1.99
C LYS A 7 20.65 -10.77 0.49
N ARG A 8 19.85 -11.71 0.00
CA ARG A 8 19.44 -11.78 -1.41
C ARG A 8 18.37 -10.74 -1.77
N GLY A 9 17.75 -10.09 -0.77
CA GLY A 9 16.78 -9.03 -0.98
C GLY A 9 17.39 -7.79 -1.65
N SER A 10 16.80 -7.37 -2.77
CA SER A 10 17.28 -6.22 -3.53
C SER A 10 16.23 -5.11 -3.58
N VAL A 11 16.63 -3.88 -3.25
CA VAL A 11 15.78 -2.70 -3.38
C VAL A 11 15.32 -2.49 -4.84
N ARG A 12 16.16 -2.86 -5.82
CA ARG A 12 15.78 -2.77 -7.24
C ARG A 12 14.62 -3.70 -7.57
N ALA A 13 14.66 -4.93 -7.08
CA ALA A 13 13.56 -5.88 -7.25
C ALA A 13 12.31 -5.44 -6.47
N SER A 14 12.46 -4.82 -5.30
CA SER A 14 11.34 -4.24 -4.54
C SER A 14 10.62 -3.17 -5.36
N LEU A 15 11.36 -2.26 -5.98
CA LEU A 15 10.80 -1.22 -6.86
C LEU A 15 10.10 -1.83 -8.08
N PHE A 16 10.65 -2.93 -8.63
CA PHE A 16 9.99 -3.66 -9.72
C PHE A 16 8.63 -4.23 -9.29
N PHE A 17 8.52 -4.87 -8.11
CA PHE A 17 7.24 -5.39 -7.61
C PHE A 17 6.23 -4.28 -7.33
N ILE A 18 6.66 -3.14 -6.81
CA ILE A 18 5.79 -1.98 -6.61
C ILE A 18 5.29 -1.44 -7.96
N ALA A 19 6.17 -1.26 -8.94
CA ALA A 19 5.81 -0.81 -10.27
C ALA A 19 4.84 -1.79 -10.96
N LEU A 20 5.10 -3.09 -10.81
CA LEU A 20 4.25 -4.15 -11.35
C LEU A 20 2.86 -4.16 -10.70
N ALA A 21 2.76 -3.96 -9.39
CA ALA A 21 1.49 -3.83 -8.69
C ALA A 21 0.70 -2.60 -9.15
N ILE A 22 1.36 -1.44 -9.31
CA ILE A 22 0.74 -0.22 -9.84
C ILE A 22 0.22 -0.46 -11.26
N ALA A 23 1.05 -1.05 -12.13
CA ALA A 23 0.65 -1.39 -13.49
C ALA A 23 -0.53 -2.36 -13.53
N THR A 24 -0.58 -3.32 -12.61
CA THR A 24 -1.68 -4.29 -12.49
C THR A 24 -2.99 -3.59 -12.11
N PHE A 25 -3.00 -2.73 -11.10
CA PHE A 25 -4.22 -2.00 -10.73
C PHE A 25 -4.64 -1.00 -11.80
N TYR A 26 -3.69 -0.37 -12.48
CA TYR A 26 -4.01 0.50 -13.61
C TYR A 26 -4.61 -0.32 -14.76
N TYR A 27 -4.02 -1.47 -15.10
CA TYR A 27 -4.56 -2.39 -16.11
C TYR A 27 -5.95 -2.90 -15.73
N GLN A 28 -6.17 -3.28 -14.47
CA GLN A 28 -7.50 -3.66 -13.97
C GLN A 28 -8.52 -2.54 -14.18
N ALA A 29 -8.16 -1.30 -13.85
CA ALA A 29 -9.06 -0.17 -13.93
C ALA A 29 -9.52 0.16 -15.37
N ILE A 30 -8.67 -0.08 -16.38
CA ILE A 30 -8.97 0.21 -17.79
C ILE A 30 -9.39 -1.02 -18.59
N GLY A 31 -8.91 -2.22 -18.19
CA GLY A 31 -9.09 -3.48 -18.91
C GLY A 31 -10.18 -4.40 -18.37
N GLN A 32 -10.84 -4.02 -17.29
CA GLN A 32 -11.89 -4.81 -16.68
C GLN A 32 -13.17 -4.79 -17.55
N GLY A 33 -13.81 -5.95 -17.73
CA GLY A 33 -14.99 -6.12 -18.54
C GLY A 33 -16.18 -5.25 -18.10
N TYR A 34 -17.07 -4.93 -19.05
CA TYR A 34 -18.23 -4.03 -18.86
C TYR A 34 -19.10 -4.39 -17.65
N LEU A 35 -19.29 -5.68 -17.37
CA LEU A 35 -20.11 -6.12 -16.24
C LEU A 35 -19.58 -5.67 -14.87
N LEU A 36 -18.25 -5.56 -14.74
CA LEU A 36 -17.59 -5.14 -13.51
C LEU A 36 -17.22 -3.65 -13.49
N ASN A 37 -17.14 -3.02 -14.66
CA ASN A 37 -16.85 -1.60 -14.82
C ASN A 37 -17.85 -0.90 -15.78
N PRO A 38 -19.16 -0.90 -15.47
CA PRO A 38 -20.20 -0.42 -16.39
C PRO A 38 -20.11 1.08 -16.69
N ARG A 39 -19.40 1.86 -15.87
CA ARG A 39 -19.25 3.30 -16.06
C ARG A 39 -17.95 3.69 -16.74
N ASN A 40 -17.12 2.72 -17.11
CA ASN A 40 -15.79 2.91 -17.71
C ASN A 40 -15.04 4.09 -17.03
N ARG A 41 -14.92 4.01 -15.71
CA ARG A 41 -14.27 5.06 -14.93
C ARG A 41 -12.80 5.11 -15.30
N TYR A 42 -12.42 6.21 -15.95
CA TYR A 42 -10.99 6.48 -16.16
C TYR A 42 -10.30 6.62 -14.81
N SER A 43 -9.44 5.67 -14.52
CA SER A 43 -8.60 5.75 -13.33
C SER A 43 -7.32 6.49 -13.68
N SER A 44 -7.02 7.52 -12.90
CA SER A 44 -5.75 8.23 -13.03
C SER A 44 -4.61 7.32 -12.61
N LEU A 45 -3.52 7.29 -13.38
CA LEU A 45 -2.29 6.59 -12.99
C LEU A 45 -1.79 7.07 -11.62
N TRP A 46 -1.90 8.38 -11.34
CA TRP A 46 -1.55 8.97 -10.06
C TRP A 46 -2.36 8.39 -8.89
N ALA A 47 -3.66 8.15 -9.09
CA ALA A 47 -4.50 7.54 -8.07
C ALA A 47 -4.04 6.12 -7.74
N GLN A 48 -3.65 5.33 -8.75
CA GLN A 48 -3.12 3.97 -8.54
C GLN A 48 -1.76 4.00 -7.85
N MET A 49 -0.87 4.92 -8.25
CA MET A 49 0.43 5.11 -7.59
C MET A 49 0.25 5.45 -6.10
N ILE A 50 -0.60 6.42 -5.79
CA ILE A 50 -0.90 6.82 -4.42
C ILE A 50 -1.53 5.64 -3.65
N GLY A 51 -2.47 4.93 -4.26
CA GLY A 51 -3.17 3.79 -3.66
C GLY A 51 -2.26 2.61 -3.29
N VAL A 52 -1.14 2.42 -3.98
CA VAL A 52 -0.16 1.37 -3.67
C VAL A 52 0.97 1.89 -2.79
N VAL A 53 1.59 3.01 -3.18
CA VAL A 53 2.80 3.52 -2.53
C VAL A 53 2.53 4.04 -1.12
N VAL A 54 1.43 4.79 -0.94
CA VAL A 54 1.14 5.40 0.37
C VAL A 54 0.85 4.35 1.45
N PRO A 55 -0.05 3.35 1.24
CA PRO A 55 -0.28 2.33 2.26
C PRO A 55 0.96 1.48 2.54
N LEU A 56 1.74 1.13 1.49
CA LEU A 56 2.97 0.37 1.64
C LEU A 56 3.99 1.13 2.49
N PHE A 57 4.27 2.39 2.13
CA PHE A 57 5.24 3.21 2.85
C PHE A 57 4.79 3.50 4.28
N LEU A 58 3.51 3.78 4.47
CA LEU A 58 2.91 4.02 5.78
C LEU A 58 3.02 2.78 6.68
N PHE A 59 2.74 1.58 6.14
CA PHE A 59 2.90 0.33 6.87
C PHE A 59 4.36 0.10 7.26
N VAL A 60 5.29 0.24 6.32
CA VAL A 60 6.73 0.05 6.58
C VAL A 60 7.23 1.03 7.64
N LEU A 61 6.84 2.31 7.54
CA LEU A 61 7.22 3.33 8.51
C LEU A 61 6.65 3.03 9.90
N ALA A 62 5.35 2.75 9.98
CA ALA A 62 4.67 2.45 11.24
C ALA A 62 5.23 1.17 11.89
N ASN A 63 5.46 0.12 11.09
CA ASN A 63 6.04 -1.12 11.57
C ASN A 63 7.46 -0.91 12.10
N TRP A 64 8.31 -0.21 11.35
CA TRP A 64 9.67 0.09 11.79
C TRP A 64 9.70 0.94 13.06
N CYS A 65 8.88 2.00 13.15
CA CYS A 65 8.78 2.81 14.36
C CYS A 65 8.33 1.99 15.58
N LEU A 66 7.34 1.12 15.40
CA LEU A 66 6.83 0.30 16.49
C LEU A 66 7.83 -0.78 16.92
N THR A 67 8.47 -1.46 15.97
CA THR A 67 9.40 -2.56 16.25
C THR A 67 10.69 -2.11 16.88
N THR A 68 11.11 -0.83 16.71
CA THR A 68 12.21 -0.25 17.49
C THR A 68 11.92 -0.19 19.00
N LEU A 69 10.64 -0.20 19.40
CA LEU A 69 10.22 -0.24 20.81
C LEU A 69 10.08 -1.68 21.34
N PHE A 70 9.96 -2.67 20.46
CA PHE A 70 9.72 -4.08 20.80
C PHE A 70 10.92 -4.99 20.48
N ASP A 71 12.14 -4.46 20.50
CA ASP A 71 13.37 -5.20 20.23
C ASP A 71 13.31 -5.98 18.91
N GLY A 72 12.84 -5.35 17.85
CA GLY A 72 12.83 -5.90 16.50
C GLY A 72 14.19 -5.74 15.83
N GLU A 73 14.71 -6.81 15.25
CA GLU A 73 16.03 -6.79 14.58
C GLU A 73 15.99 -6.20 13.16
N GLY A 74 14.80 -6.11 12.54
CA GLY A 74 14.64 -5.68 11.15
C GLY A 74 14.92 -4.19 10.96
N SER A 75 15.75 -3.85 9.98
CA SER A 75 15.93 -2.46 9.55
C SER A 75 14.74 -1.99 8.69
N PHE A 76 14.55 -0.67 8.57
CA PHE A 76 13.56 -0.09 7.64
C PHE A 76 13.67 -0.67 6.23
N LYS A 77 14.90 -0.86 5.74
CA LYS A 77 15.16 -1.44 4.42
C LYS A 77 14.69 -2.89 4.31
N ASP A 78 14.89 -3.69 5.35
CA ASP A 78 14.50 -5.11 5.33
C ASP A 78 12.98 -5.26 5.35
N VAL A 79 12.29 -4.47 6.18
CA VAL A 79 10.82 -4.41 6.19
C VAL A 79 10.27 -3.93 4.85
N PHE A 80 10.87 -2.89 4.25
CA PHE A 80 10.48 -2.39 2.94
C PHE A 80 10.63 -3.46 1.85
N ILE A 81 11.73 -4.20 1.86
CA ILE A 81 11.97 -5.30 0.92
C ILE A 81 10.91 -6.39 1.12
N ALA A 82 10.71 -6.86 2.35
CA ALA A 82 9.75 -7.91 2.66
C ALA A 82 8.32 -7.54 2.22
N CYS A 83 7.85 -6.33 2.56
CA CYS A 83 6.52 -5.85 2.17
C CYS A 83 6.37 -5.67 0.66
N SER A 84 7.41 -5.20 -0.03
CA SER A 84 7.37 -5.03 -1.49
C SER A 84 7.30 -6.37 -2.23
N TYR A 85 8.04 -7.37 -1.79
CA TYR A 85 7.97 -8.74 -2.36
C TYR A 85 6.62 -9.40 -2.08
N SER A 86 5.98 -9.05 -0.97
CA SER A 86 4.64 -9.54 -0.64
C SER A 86 3.55 -9.08 -1.61
N LEU A 87 3.83 -8.09 -2.47
CA LEU A 87 2.91 -7.67 -3.54
C LEU A 87 2.81 -8.67 -4.71
N ALA A 88 3.67 -9.68 -4.79
CA ALA A 88 3.73 -10.64 -5.90
C ALA A 88 2.39 -11.34 -6.23
N PRO A 89 1.50 -11.70 -5.29
CA PRO A 89 0.21 -12.30 -5.61
C PRO A 89 -0.73 -11.37 -6.40
N ILE A 90 -0.57 -10.06 -6.27
CA ILE A 90 -1.44 -9.08 -6.95
C ILE A 90 -1.37 -9.25 -8.47
N PRO A 91 -0.22 -9.08 -9.14
CA PRO A 91 -0.14 -9.30 -10.59
C PRO A 91 -0.48 -10.74 -10.99
N LEU A 92 -0.10 -11.72 -10.18
CA LEU A 92 -0.31 -13.14 -10.48
C LEU A 92 -1.80 -13.51 -10.57
N LEU A 93 -2.63 -12.97 -9.72
CA LEU A 93 -4.07 -13.30 -9.66
C LEU A 93 -4.93 -12.26 -10.36
N VAL A 94 -4.63 -10.96 -10.21
CA VAL A 94 -5.49 -9.89 -10.73
C VAL A 94 -5.38 -9.76 -12.25
N ILE A 95 -4.19 -9.96 -12.86
CA ILE A 95 -4.06 -9.88 -14.33
C ILE A 95 -4.91 -10.94 -15.03
N PRO A 96 -4.80 -12.27 -14.69
CA PRO A 96 -5.66 -13.28 -15.30
C PRO A 96 -7.15 -13.04 -15.02
N ALA A 97 -7.51 -12.61 -13.82
CA ALA A 97 -8.89 -12.29 -13.45
C ALA A 97 -9.44 -11.12 -14.29
N THR A 98 -8.62 -10.09 -14.55
CA THR A 98 -9.00 -8.97 -15.42
C THR A 98 -9.20 -9.41 -16.86
N ILE A 99 -8.34 -10.28 -17.39
CA ILE A 99 -8.51 -10.82 -18.74
C ILE A 99 -9.80 -11.64 -18.80
N TYR A 100 -10.03 -12.53 -17.83
CA TYR A 100 -11.22 -13.36 -17.77
C TYR A 100 -12.50 -12.54 -17.66
N SER A 101 -12.47 -11.39 -16.99
CA SER A 101 -13.63 -10.50 -16.82
C SER A 101 -14.26 -10.02 -18.12
N ASN A 102 -13.52 -10.03 -19.22
CA ASN A 102 -14.02 -9.63 -20.54
C ASN A 102 -14.84 -10.73 -21.24
N PHE A 103 -14.76 -11.97 -20.76
CA PHE A 103 -15.44 -13.13 -21.33
C PHE A 103 -16.51 -13.70 -20.40
N CYS A 104 -16.57 -13.24 -19.15
CA CYS A 104 -17.48 -13.78 -18.14
C CYS A 104 -18.93 -13.34 -18.36
N VAL A 105 -19.86 -14.16 -17.90
CA VAL A 105 -21.29 -13.84 -17.78
C VAL A 105 -21.62 -13.29 -16.40
N SER A 106 -22.78 -12.64 -16.27
CA SER A 106 -23.19 -11.99 -15.01
C SER A 106 -23.16 -12.92 -13.79
N ALA A 107 -23.44 -14.21 -13.96
CA ALA A 107 -23.38 -15.20 -12.90
C ALA A 107 -21.97 -15.52 -12.40
N GLU A 108 -20.94 -15.15 -13.16
CA GLU A 108 -19.52 -15.46 -12.87
C GLU A 108 -18.78 -14.26 -12.26
N THR A 109 -19.41 -13.11 -12.18
CA THR A 109 -18.77 -11.88 -11.64
C THR A 109 -18.28 -12.06 -10.22
N ASP A 110 -18.98 -12.83 -9.40
CA ASP A 110 -18.62 -13.12 -8.01
C ASP A 110 -17.30 -13.91 -7.91
N ILE A 111 -17.01 -14.77 -8.89
CA ILE A 111 -15.75 -15.53 -8.95
C ILE A 111 -14.57 -14.57 -9.12
N ILE A 112 -14.71 -13.56 -9.95
CA ILE A 112 -13.67 -12.55 -10.19
C ILE A 112 -13.43 -11.74 -8.90
N GLY A 113 -14.50 -11.34 -8.22
CA GLY A 113 -14.43 -10.68 -6.92
C GLY A 113 -13.72 -11.55 -5.87
N PHE A 114 -14.04 -12.84 -5.84
CA PHE A 114 -13.37 -13.80 -4.96
C PHE A 114 -11.87 -13.92 -5.26
N ILE A 115 -11.46 -14.00 -6.54
CA ILE A 115 -10.03 -14.04 -6.91
C ILE A 115 -9.29 -12.78 -6.44
N GLY A 116 -9.91 -11.60 -6.60
CA GLY A 116 -9.36 -10.35 -6.08
C GLY A 116 -9.17 -10.39 -4.56
N THR A 117 -10.18 -10.87 -3.83
CA THR A 117 -10.11 -11.03 -2.37
C THR A 117 -9.02 -12.02 -1.97
N LEU A 118 -8.88 -13.13 -2.68
CA LEU A 118 -7.84 -14.13 -2.47
C LEU A 118 -6.44 -13.54 -2.65
N ALA A 119 -6.25 -12.65 -3.64
CA ALA A 119 -4.98 -11.96 -3.85
C ALA A 119 -4.58 -11.10 -2.63
N PHE A 120 -5.54 -10.37 -2.04
CA PHE A 120 -5.30 -9.56 -0.83
C PHE A 120 -5.07 -10.41 0.42
N ILE A 121 -5.80 -11.51 0.59
CA ILE A 121 -5.58 -12.47 1.70
C ILE A 121 -4.16 -13.03 1.59
N TRP A 122 -3.76 -13.47 0.40
CA TRP A 122 -2.41 -14.00 0.17
C TRP A 122 -1.33 -12.96 0.44
N LEU A 123 -1.52 -11.71 -0.04
CA LEU A 123 -0.65 -10.59 0.29
C LEU A 123 -0.52 -10.42 1.82
N GLY A 124 -1.62 -10.42 2.55
CA GLY A 124 -1.63 -10.29 4.01
C GLY A 124 -0.83 -11.41 4.70
N ILE A 125 -0.97 -12.65 4.24
CA ILE A 125 -0.21 -13.81 4.73
C ILE A 125 1.29 -13.61 4.48
N LEU A 126 1.68 -13.16 3.27
CA LEU A 126 3.09 -12.92 2.95
C LEU A 126 3.68 -11.76 3.75
N VAL A 127 2.93 -10.68 3.97
CA VAL A 127 3.36 -9.59 4.85
C VAL A 127 3.54 -10.09 6.28
N PHE A 128 2.60 -10.90 6.78
CA PHE A 128 2.68 -11.48 8.13
C PHE A 128 3.95 -12.31 8.32
N PHE A 129 4.21 -13.27 7.44
CA PHE A 129 5.41 -14.10 7.54
C PHE A 129 6.68 -13.32 7.18
N GLY A 130 6.61 -12.39 6.24
CA GLY A 130 7.72 -11.52 5.89
C GLY A 130 8.20 -10.68 7.07
N THR A 131 7.31 -10.03 7.80
CA THR A 131 7.65 -9.26 9.01
C THR A 131 8.13 -10.15 10.15
N MET A 132 7.50 -11.31 10.33
CA MET A 132 7.91 -12.29 11.34
C MET A 132 9.38 -12.71 11.17
N VAL A 133 9.78 -13.07 9.95
CA VAL A 133 11.15 -13.47 9.62
C VAL A 133 12.11 -12.28 9.70
N THR A 134 11.68 -11.09 9.25
CA THR A 134 12.52 -9.88 9.25
C THR A 134 12.90 -9.47 10.67
N HIS A 135 11.97 -9.56 11.63
CA HIS A 135 12.19 -9.17 13.03
C HIS A 135 12.56 -10.32 13.96
N ASP A 136 12.60 -11.54 13.44
CA ASP A 136 12.85 -12.77 14.20
C ASP A 136 11.87 -12.95 15.38
N TYR A 137 10.58 -12.66 15.09
CA TYR A 137 9.53 -12.74 16.09
C TYR A 137 8.85 -14.10 16.12
N SER A 138 8.39 -14.51 17.32
CA SER A 138 7.41 -15.59 17.44
C SER A 138 6.08 -15.22 16.83
N LEU A 139 5.26 -16.21 16.45
CA LEU A 139 3.94 -16.00 15.85
C LEU A 139 3.07 -15.03 16.67
N GLY A 140 3.01 -15.22 17.99
CA GLY A 140 2.20 -14.37 18.88
C GLY A 140 2.73 -12.93 18.95
N LYS A 141 4.04 -12.76 19.09
CA LYS A 141 4.66 -11.45 19.13
C LYS A 141 4.43 -10.69 17.80
N ASN A 142 4.59 -11.38 16.67
CA ASN A 142 4.36 -10.79 15.36
C ASN A 142 2.89 -10.37 15.16
N PHE A 143 1.94 -11.19 15.60
CA PHE A 143 0.51 -10.86 15.52
C PHE A 143 0.18 -9.56 16.29
N VAL A 144 0.66 -9.44 17.53
CA VAL A 144 0.47 -8.22 18.33
C VAL A 144 1.15 -7.02 17.67
N THR A 145 2.37 -7.22 17.13
CA THR A 145 3.10 -6.16 16.45
C THR A 145 2.38 -5.67 15.20
N ILE A 146 1.79 -6.55 14.40
CA ILE A 146 1.02 -6.14 13.20
C ILE A 146 -0.24 -5.38 13.61
N LEU A 147 -0.97 -5.84 14.63
CA LEU A 147 -2.13 -5.09 15.15
C LEU A 147 -1.72 -3.70 15.64
N GLY A 148 -0.62 -3.61 16.38
CA GLY A 148 -0.05 -2.34 16.81
C GLY A 148 0.38 -1.46 15.63
N THR A 149 0.94 -2.05 14.58
CA THR A 149 1.31 -1.33 13.35
C THR A 149 0.10 -0.72 12.67
N LEU A 150 -1.02 -1.44 12.57
CA LEU A 150 -2.25 -0.91 11.98
C LEU A 150 -2.80 0.27 12.80
N ILE A 151 -2.74 0.19 14.12
CA ILE A 151 -3.12 1.30 15.01
C ILE A 151 -2.16 2.48 14.80
N ALA A 152 -0.86 2.23 14.76
CA ALA A 152 0.16 3.26 14.53
C ALA A 152 -0.03 3.97 13.17
N MET A 153 -0.42 3.24 12.11
CA MET A 153 -0.75 3.84 10.82
C MET A 153 -1.87 4.88 10.94
N VAL A 154 -2.94 4.56 11.68
CA VAL A 154 -4.05 5.49 11.91
C VAL A 154 -3.56 6.75 12.64
N PHE A 155 -2.72 6.62 13.66
CA PHE A 155 -2.12 7.75 14.37
C PHE A 155 -1.25 8.61 13.46
N ILE A 156 -0.39 8.01 12.64
CA ILE A 156 0.47 8.74 11.71
C ILE A 156 -0.38 9.51 10.69
N MET A 157 -1.43 8.89 10.14
CA MET A 157 -2.36 9.55 9.23
C MET A 157 -3.08 10.73 9.90
N PHE A 158 -3.56 10.54 11.13
CA PHE A 158 -4.21 11.61 11.89
C PHE A 158 -3.29 12.81 12.09
N ILE A 159 -2.06 12.56 12.52
CA ILE A 159 -1.05 13.62 12.70
C ILE A 159 -0.76 14.31 11.36
N ALA A 160 -0.58 13.56 10.27
CA ALA A 160 -0.33 14.12 8.95
C ALA A 160 -1.46 15.05 8.48
N VAL A 161 -2.72 14.67 8.70
CA VAL A 161 -3.90 15.51 8.39
C VAL A 161 -3.92 16.77 9.24
N LEU A 162 -3.63 16.68 10.56
CA LEU A 162 -3.55 17.85 11.43
C LEU A 162 -2.47 18.84 10.95
N PHE A 163 -1.27 18.36 10.65
CA PHE A 163 -0.18 19.21 10.16
C PHE A 163 -0.53 19.87 8.82
N THR A 164 -1.11 19.12 7.89
CA THR A 164 -1.53 19.65 6.58
C THR A 164 -2.57 20.75 6.75
N THR A 165 -3.53 20.56 7.66
CA THR A 165 -4.58 21.54 7.95
C THR A 165 -3.98 22.80 8.60
N LEU A 166 -3.03 22.63 9.53
CA LEU A 166 -2.34 23.74 10.18
C LEU A 166 -1.55 24.58 9.18
N ILE A 167 -0.74 23.91 8.33
CA ILE A 167 0.03 24.58 7.28
C ILE A 167 -0.91 25.33 6.33
N GLY A 168 -2.02 24.71 5.91
CA GLY A 168 -3.02 25.34 5.06
C GLY A 168 -3.59 26.63 5.67
N LYS A 169 -3.88 26.64 6.98
CA LYS A 169 -4.34 27.83 7.68
C LYS A 169 -3.29 28.94 7.74
N ILE A 170 -2.02 28.59 7.97
CA ILE A 170 -0.92 29.55 7.97
C ILE A 170 -0.75 30.19 6.59
N VAL A 171 -0.74 29.37 5.53
CA VAL A 171 -0.65 29.86 4.15
C VAL A 171 -1.82 30.78 3.81
N SER A 172 -3.05 30.38 4.17
CA SER A 172 -4.24 31.22 3.97
C SER A 172 -4.15 32.56 4.71
N LEU A 173 -3.66 32.56 5.96
CA LEU A 173 -3.46 33.79 6.73
C LEU A 173 -2.48 34.74 6.01
N ILE A 174 -1.32 34.21 5.58
CA ILE A 174 -0.30 35.01 4.88
C ILE A 174 -0.88 35.58 3.58
N THR A 175 -1.58 34.76 2.81
CA THR A 175 -2.20 35.17 1.55
C THR A 175 -3.21 36.30 1.77
N ASN A 176 -4.07 36.17 2.79
CA ASN A 176 -5.07 37.19 3.12
C ASN A 176 -4.42 38.52 3.52
N ILE A 177 -3.36 38.48 4.33
CA ILE A 177 -2.61 39.70 4.73
C ILE A 177 -1.99 40.37 3.48
N VAL A 178 -1.33 39.60 2.62
CA VAL A 178 -0.73 40.16 1.39
C VAL A 178 -1.79 40.78 0.50
N THR A 179 -2.91 40.12 0.31
CA THR A 179 -4.03 40.61 -0.50
C THR A 179 -4.61 41.89 0.10
N GLU A 180 -4.78 41.97 1.41
CA GLU A 180 -5.32 43.17 2.08
C GLU A 180 -4.36 44.36 1.92
N ILE A 181 -3.06 44.14 2.03
CA ILE A 181 -2.04 45.20 1.79
C ILE A 181 -2.11 45.71 0.36
N GLN A 182 -2.27 44.80 -0.63
CA GLN A 182 -2.40 45.20 -2.03
C GLN A 182 -3.65 46.05 -2.32
N TYR A 183 -4.76 45.79 -1.62
CA TYR A 183 -5.99 46.59 -1.81
C TYR A 183 -5.91 47.96 -1.12
N ARG A 184 -4.99 48.15 -0.20
CA ARG A 184 -4.83 49.44 0.52
C ARG A 184 -3.77 50.39 -0.09
N MET A 185 -2.96 49.85 -1.00
CA MET A 185 -2.02 50.67 -1.81
C MET A 185 -2.64 51.08 -3.15
#